data_33f2fe60b9be0c9d1c01ea4607bb7569
#
_entry.id   33f2fe60b9be0c9d1c01ea4607bb7569
#
_cell.length_a   1.000
_cell.length_b   1.000
_cell.length_c   1.000
_cell.angle_alpha   90.00
_cell.angle_beta   90.00
_cell.angle_gamma   90.00
#
_symmetry.space_group_name_H-M   'P 1'
#
loop_
_entity.id
_entity.type
_entity.pdbx_description
1 polymer ?
#
loop_
_entity_poly.entity_id
_entity_poly.type
_entity_poly.pdbx_seq_one_letter_code
_entity_poly.pdbx_strand_id
1 'polypeptide(L)'
;MEKHEKHILMQIAQGDVKAFEELFFRYQPKLVNFLEALTHDREISRDMVQEMFLDMWKERKKLRQVDSISAYLFRVARCKAYDYFDHLLITEKYAKDYLSHASEETSEEEKIFVHELQSIRDIQ
;
A
#
# COMPACT_ATOMS: atom_id res chain seq x y z
N MET A 1 -15.43 -13.72 -0.66
CA MET A 1 -14.94 -13.45 0.71
C MET A 1 -15.60 -14.40 1.70
N GLU A 2 -14.83 -14.91 2.62
CA GLU A 2 -15.35 -15.79 3.65
C GLU A 2 -16.35 -15.06 4.55
N LYS A 3 -17.38 -15.78 5.00
CA LYS A 3 -18.40 -15.23 5.90
C LYS A 3 -17.77 -14.67 7.18
N HIS A 4 -16.71 -15.32 7.68
CA HIS A 4 -16.01 -14.89 8.88
C HIS A 4 -15.37 -13.51 8.69
N GLU A 5 -14.73 -13.28 7.55
CA GLU A 5 -14.10 -12.00 7.26
C GLU A 5 -15.13 -10.89 7.11
N LYS A 6 -16.27 -11.18 6.48
CA LYS A 6 -17.34 -10.20 6.37
C LYS A 6 -17.88 -9.82 7.75
N HIS A 7 -18.03 -10.79 8.63
CA HIS A 7 -18.45 -10.56 10.01
C HIS A 7 -17.47 -9.66 10.76
N ILE A 8 -16.15 -9.94 10.61
CA ILE A 8 -15.10 -9.12 11.21
C ILE A 8 -15.20 -7.67 10.71
N LEU A 9 -15.41 -7.47 9.41
CA LEU A 9 -15.53 -6.13 8.84
C LEU A 9 -16.71 -5.36 9.42
N MET A 10 -17.83 -6.03 9.61
CA MET A 10 -19.00 -5.41 10.23
C MET A 10 -18.73 -5.01 11.68
N GLN A 11 -18.02 -5.86 12.42
CA GLN A 11 -17.62 -5.55 13.79
C GLN A 11 -16.66 -4.37 13.84
N ILE A 12 -15.68 -4.31 12.94
CA ILE A 12 -14.74 -3.18 12.86
C ILE A 12 -15.50 -1.89 12.55
N ALA A 13 -16.44 -1.95 11.62
CA ALA A 13 -17.24 -0.78 11.25
C ALA A 13 -18.02 -0.22 12.46
N GLN A 14 -18.37 -1.08 13.41
CA GLN A 14 -19.04 -0.69 14.66
C GLN A 14 -18.07 -0.22 15.75
N GLY A 15 -16.76 -0.30 15.49
CA GLY A 15 -15.74 0.16 16.44
C GLY A 15 -15.13 -0.94 17.31
N ASP A 16 -15.26 -2.21 16.91
CA ASP A 16 -14.69 -3.33 17.66
C ASP A 16 -13.18 -3.40 17.46
N VAL A 17 -12.43 -2.99 18.48
CA VAL A 17 -10.96 -2.96 18.45
C VAL A 17 -10.36 -4.36 18.33
N LYS A 18 -10.94 -5.35 19.01
CA LYS A 18 -10.42 -6.73 18.95
C LYS A 18 -10.55 -7.31 17.55
N ALA A 19 -11.67 -7.04 16.88
CA ALA A 19 -11.85 -7.47 15.50
C ALA A 19 -10.83 -6.79 14.58
N PHE A 20 -10.53 -5.53 14.81
CA PHE A 20 -9.52 -4.78 14.08
C PHE A 20 -8.12 -5.39 14.28
N GLU A 21 -7.76 -5.70 15.52
CA GLU A 21 -6.49 -6.34 15.83
C GLU A 21 -6.37 -7.71 15.16
N GLU A 22 -7.43 -8.50 15.17
CA GLU A 22 -7.45 -9.80 14.51
C GLU A 22 -7.17 -9.67 13.02
N LEU A 23 -7.80 -8.71 12.36
CA LEU A 23 -7.57 -8.46 10.96
C LEU A 23 -6.13 -8.01 10.71
N PHE A 24 -5.61 -7.11 11.54
CA PHE A 24 -4.24 -6.63 11.44
C PHE A 24 -3.24 -7.79 11.52
N PHE A 25 -3.34 -8.63 12.54
CA PHE A 25 -2.40 -9.74 12.72
C PHE A 25 -2.51 -10.77 11.61
N ARG A 26 -3.69 -10.94 11.03
CA ARG A 26 -3.88 -11.86 9.91
C ARG A 26 -3.21 -11.38 8.63
N TYR A 27 -3.27 -10.10 8.33
CA TYR A 27 -2.82 -9.55 7.06
C TYR A 27 -1.47 -8.84 7.11
N GLN A 28 -1.04 -8.37 8.28
CA GLN A 28 0.20 -7.62 8.41
C GLN A 28 1.41 -8.34 7.79
N PRO A 29 1.68 -9.61 8.08
CA PRO A 29 2.85 -10.28 7.49
C PRO A 29 2.77 -10.37 5.96
N LYS A 30 1.58 -10.66 5.44
CA LYS A 30 1.37 -10.77 3.98
C LYS A 30 1.59 -9.45 3.28
N LEU A 31 1.07 -8.37 3.86
CA LEU A 31 1.18 -7.04 3.29
C LEU A 31 2.61 -6.50 3.37
N VAL A 32 3.31 -6.75 4.48
CA VAL A 32 4.71 -6.36 4.62
C VAL A 32 5.55 -7.08 3.58
N ASN A 33 5.36 -8.40 3.41
CA ASN A 33 6.10 -9.17 2.41
C ASN A 33 5.84 -8.65 0.99
N PHE A 34 4.57 -8.35 0.70
CA PHE A 34 4.18 -7.79 -0.59
C PHE A 34 4.87 -6.44 -0.86
N LEU A 35 4.82 -5.54 0.11
CA LEU A 35 5.43 -4.23 -0.02
C LEU A 35 6.95 -4.29 -0.05
N GLU A 36 7.56 -5.18 0.74
CA GLU A 36 9.00 -5.37 0.71
C GLU A 36 9.49 -5.86 -0.65
N ALA A 37 8.74 -6.73 -1.31
CA ALA A 37 9.06 -7.16 -2.66
C ALA A 37 9.06 -5.98 -3.65
N LEU A 38 8.26 -4.95 -3.40
CA LEU A 38 8.19 -3.76 -4.23
C LEU A 38 9.23 -2.70 -3.85
N THR A 39 9.37 -2.43 -2.56
CA THR A 39 10.19 -1.31 -2.06
C THR A 39 11.63 -1.69 -1.77
N HIS A 40 11.89 -2.99 -1.59
CA HIS A 40 13.18 -3.52 -1.12
C HIS A 40 13.60 -2.94 0.24
N ASP A 41 12.63 -2.53 1.04
CA ASP A 41 12.86 -1.95 2.36
C ASP A 41 11.78 -2.41 3.33
N ARG A 42 12.17 -3.29 4.27
CA ARG A 42 11.23 -3.89 5.21
C ARG A 42 10.67 -2.88 6.22
N GLU A 43 11.52 -1.96 6.67
CA GLU A 43 11.10 -0.96 7.65
C GLU A 43 10.06 -0.02 7.06
N ILE A 44 10.31 0.49 5.86
CA ILE A 44 9.36 1.33 5.14
C ILE A 44 8.06 0.57 4.88
N SER A 45 8.18 -0.72 4.52
CA SER A 45 7.00 -1.55 4.26
C SER A 45 6.14 -1.71 5.52
N ARG A 46 6.75 -1.91 6.67
CA ARG A 46 6.04 -1.97 7.96
C ARG A 46 5.33 -0.66 8.27
N ASP A 47 6.00 0.45 8.06
CA ASP A 47 5.41 1.77 8.29
C ASP A 47 4.21 2.00 7.38
N MET A 48 4.30 1.58 6.12
CA MET A 48 3.18 1.67 5.18
C MET A 48 1.98 0.85 5.66
N VAL A 49 2.22 -0.36 6.15
CA VAL A 49 1.14 -1.22 6.63
C VAL A 49 0.48 -0.61 7.86
N GLN A 50 1.25 -0.09 8.80
CA GLN A 50 0.70 0.60 9.97
C GLN A 50 -0.14 1.80 9.56
N GLU A 51 0.36 2.61 8.65
CA GLU A 51 -0.35 3.79 8.17
C GLU A 51 -1.67 3.41 7.50
N MET A 52 -1.67 2.40 6.64
CA MET A 52 -2.89 1.99 5.96
C MET A 52 -3.94 1.45 6.93
N PHE A 53 -3.53 0.75 7.99
CA PHE A 53 -4.49 0.27 9.00
C PHE A 53 -5.02 1.40 9.87
N LEU A 54 -4.19 2.40 10.19
CA LEU A 54 -4.67 3.59 10.90
C LEU A 54 -5.69 4.35 10.06
N ASP A 55 -5.43 4.53 8.78
CA ASP A 55 -6.36 5.19 7.88
C ASP A 55 -7.67 4.39 7.76
N MET A 56 -7.56 3.07 7.68
CA MET A 56 -8.71 2.19 7.63
C MET A 56 -9.57 2.31 8.90
N TRP A 57 -8.93 2.40 10.07
CA TRP A 57 -9.65 2.60 11.32
C TRP A 57 -10.41 3.94 11.33
N LYS A 58 -9.77 5.00 10.86
CA LYS A 58 -10.42 6.33 10.77
C LYS A 58 -11.65 6.29 9.88
N GLU A 59 -11.61 5.52 8.81
CA GLU A 59 -12.69 5.38 7.83
C GLU A 59 -13.43 4.06 7.96
N ARG A 60 -13.44 3.46 9.13
CA ARG A 60 -13.95 2.10 9.35
C ARG A 60 -15.38 1.86 8.91
N LYS A 61 -16.21 2.90 8.90
CA LYS A 61 -17.59 2.77 8.44
C LYS A 61 -17.71 2.36 6.98
N LYS A 62 -16.72 2.71 6.17
CA LYS A 62 -16.65 2.33 4.76
C LYS A 62 -16.46 0.83 4.56
N LEU A 63 -15.97 0.13 5.59
CA LEU A 63 -15.74 -1.31 5.51
C LEU A 63 -17.01 -2.11 5.30
N ARG A 64 -18.16 -1.55 5.62
CA ARG A 64 -19.46 -2.19 5.37
C ARG A 64 -19.71 -2.45 3.89
N GLN A 65 -19.07 -1.66 3.02
CA GLN A 65 -19.25 -1.72 1.57
C GLN A 65 -18.17 -2.53 0.88
N VAL A 66 -17.21 -3.06 1.62
CA VAL A 66 -16.10 -3.82 1.06
C VAL A 66 -16.55 -5.25 0.80
N ASP A 67 -16.44 -5.70 -0.45
CA ASP A 67 -16.80 -7.05 -0.85
C ASP A 67 -15.72 -8.08 -0.53
N SER A 68 -14.45 -7.70 -0.74
CA SER A 68 -13.30 -8.55 -0.45
C SER A 68 -12.25 -7.74 0.29
N ILE A 69 -12.02 -8.09 1.56
CA ILE A 69 -11.01 -7.39 2.36
C ILE A 69 -9.60 -7.64 1.83
N SER A 70 -9.32 -8.83 1.36
CA SER A 70 -8.02 -9.13 0.77
C SER A 70 -7.74 -8.24 -0.45
N ALA A 71 -8.67 -8.17 -1.39
CA ALA A 71 -8.53 -7.32 -2.57
C ALA A 71 -8.39 -5.85 -2.19
N TYR A 72 -9.19 -5.40 -1.22
CA TYR A 72 -9.15 -4.02 -0.73
C TYR A 72 -7.77 -3.68 -0.13
N LEU A 73 -7.26 -4.53 0.76
CA LEU A 73 -5.99 -4.27 1.43
C LEU A 73 -4.81 -4.27 0.46
N PHE A 74 -4.77 -5.21 -0.48
CA PHE A 74 -3.68 -5.25 -1.46
C PHE A 74 -3.75 -4.09 -2.43
N ARG A 75 -4.94 -3.62 -2.77
CA ARG A 75 -5.10 -2.43 -3.59
C ARG A 75 -4.59 -1.18 -2.86
N VAL A 76 -4.95 -1.02 -1.59
CA VAL A 76 -4.45 0.11 -0.77
C VAL A 76 -2.93 0.03 -0.64
N ALA A 77 -2.39 -1.17 -0.41
CA ALA A 77 -0.94 -1.36 -0.32
C ALA A 77 -0.23 -0.96 -1.62
N ARG A 78 -0.79 -1.33 -2.77
CA ARG A 78 -0.24 -0.92 -4.07
C ARG A 78 -0.25 0.59 -4.23
N CYS A 79 -1.33 1.24 -3.82
CA CYS A 79 -1.41 2.71 -3.86
C CYS A 79 -0.33 3.35 -2.98
N LYS A 80 -0.08 2.80 -1.80
CA LYS A 80 0.99 3.27 -0.91
C LYS A 80 2.35 3.13 -1.57
N ALA A 81 2.63 1.98 -2.17
CA ALA A 81 3.88 1.75 -2.89
C ALA A 81 4.01 2.72 -4.06
N TYR A 82 2.94 2.93 -4.79
CA TYR A 82 2.91 3.88 -5.90
C TYR A 82 3.30 5.28 -5.45
N ASP A 83 2.66 5.77 -4.39
CA ASP A 83 2.93 7.11 -3.86
C ASP A 83 4.38 7.23 -3.39
N TYR A 84 4.91 6.19 -2.79
CA TYR A 84 6.31 6.13 -2.36
C TYR A 84 7.26 6.29 -3.53
N PHE A 85 7.04 5.54 -4.62
CA PHE A 85 7.91 5.61 -5.79
C PHE A 85 7.75 6.91 -6.55
N ASP A 86 6.54 7.42 -6.62
CA ASP A 86 6.26 8.71 -7.24
C ASP A 86 7.06 9.82 -6.52
N HIS A 87 7.06 9.77 -5.20
CA HIS A 87 7.83 10.70 -4.37
C HIS A 87 9.33 10.56 -4.58
N LEU A 88 9.84 9.33 -4.66
CA LEU A 88 11.25 9.08 -4.93
C LEU A 88 11.67 9.58 -6.31
N LEU A 89 10.84 9.37 -7.31
CA LEU A 89 11.12 9.84 -8.67
C LEU A 89 11.22 11.36 -8.72
N ILE A 90 10.34 12.05 -8.04
CA ILE A 90 10.40 13.51 -7.93
C ILE A 90 11.70 13.93 -7.25
N THR A 91 12.07 13.29 -6.16
CA THR A 91 13.29 13.57 -5.42
C THR A 91 14.53 13.32 -6.27
N GLU A 92 14.57 12.20 -7.00
CA GLU A 92 15.66 11.89 -7.91
C GLU A 92 15.77 12.90 -9.05
N LYS A 93 14.65 13.31 -9.59
CA LYS A 93 14.62 14.32 -10.64
C LYS A 93 15.22 15.64 -10.16
N TYR A 94 14.84 16.09 -8.96
CA TYR A 94 15.42 17.27 -8.36
C TYR A 94 16.91 17.10 -8.09
N ALA A 95 17.32 15.96 -7.60
CA ALA A 95 18.73 15.67 -7.36
C ALA A 95 19.52 15.63 -8.66
N LYS A 96 18.98 15.07 -9.72
CA LYS A 96 19.61 15.06 -11.04
C LYS A 96 19.74 16.47 -11.62
N ASP A 97 18.70 17.26 -11.52
CA ASP A 97 18.73 18.66 -11.98
C ASP A 97 19.76 19.46 -11.19
N TYR A 98 19.85 19.20 -9.89
CA TYR A 98 20.78 19.89 -9.00
C TYR A 98 22.23 19.47 -9.23
N LEU A 99 22.49 18.18 -9.43
CA LEU A 99 23.82 17.63 -9.63
C LEU A 99 24.29 17.75 -11.09
N SER A 100 23.48 18.36 -11.92
CA SER A 100 23.73 18.62 -13.33
C SER A 100 24.43 17.47 -14.04
N HIS A 101 23.69 16.47 -14.44
CA HIS A 101 24.14 15.43 -15.35
C HIS A 101 24.82 14.21 -14.72
N ALA A 102 24.50 13.88 -13.48
CA ALA A 102 24.78 12.56 -12.99
C ALA A 102 24.02 11.57 -13.88
N SER A 103 24.64 10.42 -14.16
CA SER A 103 24.22 9.47 -15.19
C SER A 103 22.71 9.27 -15.31
N GLU A 104 22.23 9.36 -16.52
CA GLU A 104 20.84 9.28 -16.89
C GLU A 104 20.29 7.87 -17.01
N GLU A 105 21.08 6.86 -16.67
CA GLU A 105 20.67 5.48 -16.85
C GLU A 105 19.77 5.00 -15.71
N THR A 106 18.48 5.14 -15.89
CA THR A 106 17.52 4.33 -15.16
C THR A 106 17.50 2.94 -15.81
N SER A 107 17.55 1.88 -14.99
CA SER A 107 17.45 0.53 -15.53
C SER A 107 16.08 0.35 -16.19
N GLU A 108 16.01 -0.53 -17.19
CA GLU A 108 14.74 -0.83 -17.85
C GLU A 108 13.72 -1.39 -16.87
N GLU A 109 14.17 -2.13 -15.87
CA GLU A 109 13.31 -2.66 -14.83
C GLU A 109 12.60 -1.55 -14.06
N GLU A 110 13.31 -0.49 -13.73
CA GLU A 110 12.74 0.67 -13.06
C GLU A 110 11.71 1.37 -13.93
N LYS A 111 11.97 1.48 -15.23
CA LYS A 111 11.02 2.09 -16.17
C LYS A 111 9.75 1.26 -16.31
N ILE A 112 9.88 -0.05 -16.41
CA ILE A 112 8.75 -0.98 -16.48
C ILE A 112 7.93 -0.88 -15.20
N PHE A 113 8.59 -0.85 -14.05
CA PHE A 113 7.94 -0.76 -12.76
C PHE A 113 7.14 0.53 -12.62
N VAL A 114 7.74 1.67 -13.00
CA VAL A 114 7.06 2.96 -12.98
C VAL A 114 5.85 2.96 -13.92
N HIS A 115 6.01 2.39 -15.10
CA HIS A 115 4.92 2.28 -16.07
C HIS A 115 3.77 1.44 -15.51
N GLU A 116 4.10 0.32 -14.88
CA GLU A 116 3.10 -0.55 -14.23
C GLU A 116 2.33 0.19 -13.15
N LEU A 117 3.03 0.95 -12.31
CA LEU A 117 2.40 1.75 -11.26
C LEU A 117 1.48 2.82 -11.84
N GLN A 118 1.90 3.48 -12.92
CA GLN A 118 1.07 4.46 -13.60
C GLN A 118 -0.18 3.83 -14.19
N SER A 119 -0.06 2.64 -14.76
CA SER A 119 -1.21 1.90 -15.31
C SER A 119 -2.22 1.57 -14.21
N ILE A 120 -1.77 1.17 -13.04
CA ILE A 120 -2.64 0.91 -11.88
C ILE A 120 -3.35 2.20 -11.44
N ARG A 121 -2.64 3.31 -11.43
CA ARG A 121 -3.20 4.61 -11.08
C ARG A 121 -4.31 5.03 -12.06
N ASP A 122 -4.10 4.80 -13.36
CA ASP A 122 -5.06 5.17 -14.39
C ASP A 122 -6.34 4.35 -14.32
N ILE A 123 -6.27 3.14 -13.79
CA ILE A 123 -7.42 2.25 -13.63
C ILE A 123 -8.30 2.66 -12.44
N GLN A 124 -7.78 3.38 -11.51
CA GLN A 124 -8.51 3.89 -10.36
C GLN A 124 -9.12 5.25 -10.66
#